data_34cf4985b705248d400200703e2a9fbf
#
_entry.id   34cf4985b705248d400200703e2a9fbf
#
_cell.length_a   1.000
_cell.length_b   1.000
_cell.length_c   1.000
_cell.angle_alpha   90.00
_cell.angle_beta   90.00
_cell.angle_gamma   90.00
#
_symmetry.space_group_name_H-M   'P 1'
#
loop_
_entity.id
_entity.type
_entity.pdbx_description
1 polymer ?
#
loop_
_entity_poly.entity_id
_entity_poly.type
_entity_poly.pdbx_seq_one_letter_code
_entity_poly.pdbx_strand_id
1 'polypeptide(L)'
;MTEPHELTALQQAQAVRSGELSPTELVEHALRRVKELDPVLGAFVTLSVDRAREQAAEAEAQLAQVSDPTGLSPLLGVPTAIKDLAVTAGVPTSFGAVAYAGFVPEIDDDSVRLLRAAGTISIGKTATPEFGLPPYTEPAGRPPTVTPWDTGRLAGGSSGGAGAAVAGGLVSIAHGTDGGGSIRIPAAACGLVGLKTSRGLVSRGPLGSDPLGMSVSGPLARTVTDAAAMLDALAVPVPGEPYPAPAPPTTDGYLSRAERAQPGRLRVGRYARPVLTDVAVEPECMAGYERASELLEELGHEVVEFDVGVGQEFVSVFETVWAVLAHSHPVWTDAEPLLTPLTRWWRARGAAVSGPELLAAMQNATRLARQVAARHAEVDVVLTPTLSQLPRPVGWFTDGGDPAEDYERQKRFTPFTALYNITGHPALSLPLHWTDGVDGPVLPVGVQLVGPRGGDALLLELGAQLAAAAPWCDRRPPTG
;
A
#
# COMPACT_ATOMS: atom_id res chain seq x y z
N MET A 1 -13.99 -20.64 -19.90
CA MET A 1 -14.12 -20.31 -18.45
C MET A 1 -13.08 -19.25 -18.17
N THR A 2 -13.43 -18.25 -17.41
CA THR A 2 -12.49 -17.21 -16.95
C THR A 2 -11.45 -17.86 -16.04
N GLU A 3 -10.18 -17.57 -16.25
CA GLU A 3 -9.12 -18.12 -15.41
C GLU A 3 -9.21 -17.55 -13.96
N PRO A 4 -8.92 -18.33 -12.91
CA PRO A 4 -9.06 -17.87 -11.54
C PRO A 4 -8.33 -16.56 -11.20
N HIS A 5 -7.18 -16.28 -11.80
CA HIS A 5 -6.40 -15.06 -11.60
C HIS A 5 -7.03 -13.81 -12.27
N GLU A 6 -7.95 -13.98 -13.21
CA GLU A 6 -8.71 -12.88 -13.83
C GLU A 6 -9.84 -12.41 -12.92
N LEU A 7 -10.36 -13.29 -12.05
CA LEU A 7 -11.42 -12.97 -11.08
C LEU A 7 -10.90 -11.96 -10.04
N THR A 8 -11.79 -11.08 -9.58
CA THR A 8 -11.55 -10.23 -8.41
C THR A 8 -11.55 -11.09 -7.13
N ALA A 9 -11.07 -10.57 -6.00
CA ALA A 9 -11.09 -11.30 -4.74
C ALA A 9 -12.53 -11.70 -4.33
N LEU A 10 -13.47 -10.78 -4.49
CA LEU A 10 -14.88 -11.05 -4.20
C LEU A 10 -15.49 -12.07 -5.17
N GLN A 11 -15.10 -12.06 -6.44
CA GLN A 11 -15.54 -13.09 -7.41
C GLN A 11 -14.94 -14.46 -7.10
N GLN A 12 -13.65 -14.54 -6.70
CA GLN A 12 -13.04 -15.77 -6.22
C GLN A 12 -13.79 -16.33 -5.01
N ALA A 13 -14.05 -15.49 -4.00
CA ALA A 13 -14.81 -15.91 -2.83
C ALA A 13 -16.27 -16.31 -3.17
N GLN A 14 -16.89 -15.66 -4.16
CA GLN A 14 -18.21 -16.06 -4.63
C GLN A 14 -18.17 -17.43 -5.31
N ALA A 15 -17.19 -17.69 -6.17
CA ALA A 15 -16.99 -19.00 -6.81
C ALA A 15 -16.73 -20.11 -5.78
N VAL A 16 -16.01 -19.78 -4.69
CA VAL A 16 -15.80 -20.70 -3.55
C VAL A 16 -17.12 -20.98 -2.84
N ARG A 17 -17.92 -19.97 -2.53
CA ARG A 17 -19.22 -20.14 -1.85
C ARG A 17 -20.25 -20.91 -2.71
N SER A 18 -20.21 -20.74 -4.03
CA SER A 18 -21.11 -21.47 -4.95
C SER A 18 -20.64 -22.89 -5.26
N GLY A 19 -19.41 -23.26 -4.86
CA GLY A 19 -18.81 -24.56 -5.18
C GLY A 19 -18.31 -24.68 -6.64
N GLU A 20 -18.18 -23.55 -7.37
CA GLU A 20 -17.60 -23.50 -8.70
C GLU A 20 -16.08 -23.69 -8.65
N LEU A 21 -15.43 -23.17 -7.63
CA LEU A 21 -14.01 -23.34 -7.33
C LEU A 21 -13.84 -23.77 -5.86
N SER A 22 -12.83 -24.56 -5.57
CA SER A 22 -12.42 -24.81 -4.19
C SER A 22 -11.29 -23.88 -3.75
N PRO A 23 -11.13 -23.61 -2.44
CA PRO A 23 -9.97 -22.94 -1.89
C PRO A 23 -8.64 -23.58 -2.31
N THR A 24 -8.59 -24.93 -2.35
CA THR A 24 -7.41 -25.68 -2.80
C THR A 24 -7.08 -25.38 -4.27
N GLU A 25 -8.08 -25.35 -5.18
CA GLU A 25 -7.85 -25.03 -6.58
C GLU A 25 -7.31 -23.59 -6.76
N LEU A 26 -7.84 -22.62 -5.99
CA LEU A 26 -7.35 -21.24 -6.01
C LEU A 26 -5.89 -21.14 -5.53
N VAL A 27 -5.54 -21.83 -4.44
CA VAL A 27 -4.17 -21.86 -3.90
C VAL A 27 -3.19 -22.51 -4.89
N GLU A 28 -3.54 -23.68 -5.45
CA GLU A 28 -2.68 -24.37 -6.43
C GLU A 28 -2.54 -23.55 -7.72
N HIS A 29 -3.59 -22.84 -8.13
CA HIS A 29 -3.51 -21.91 -9.27
C HIS A 29 -2.54 -20.76 -8.97
N ALA A 30 -2.68 -20.11 -7.81
CA ALA A 30 -1.79 -19.02 -7.39
C ALA A 30 -0.32 -19.50 -7.32
N LEU A 31 -0.06 -20.66 -6.72
CA LEU A 31 1.29 -21.24 -6.62
C LEU A 31 1.90 -21.57 -7.99
N ARG A 32 1.10 -22.06 -8.96
CA ARG A 32 1.57 -22.26 -10.34
C ARG A 32 1.97 -20.93 -10.99
N ARG A 33 1.14 -19.89 -10.88
CA ARG A 33 1.45 -18.56 -11.42
C ARG A 33 2.68 -17.95 -10.77
N VAL A 34 2.84 -18.09 -9.47
CA VAL A 34 4.08 -17.66 -8.78
C VAL A 34 5.29 -18.37 -9.37
N LYS A 35 5.25 -19.68 -9.55
CA LYS A 35 6.35 -20.44 -10.16
C LYS A 35 6.71 -19.96 -11.56
N GLU A 36 5.72 -19.55 -12.34
CA GLU A 36 5.90 -19.11 -13.73
C GLU A 36 6.39 -17.68 -13.85
N LEU A 37 5.84 -16.75 -13.08
CA LEU A 37 6.03 -15.31 -13.27
C LEU A 37 6.97 -14.66 -12.23
N ASP A 38 7.04 -15.18 -11.01
CA ASP A 38 7.84 -14.57 -9.95
C ASP A 38 9.36 -14.53 -10.21
N PRO A 39 9.96 -15.48 -10.97
CA PRO A 39 11.35 -15.34 -11.40
C PRO A 39 11.65 -14.05 -12.18
N VAL A 40 10.63 -13.47 -12.84
CA VAL A 40 10.74 -12.19 -13.56
C VAL A 40 10.30 -11.03 -12.67
N LEU A 41 9.22 -11.18 -11.91
CA LEU A 41 8.61 -10.10 -11.15
C LEU A 41 9.30 -9.79 -9.82
N GLY A 42 9.95 -10.79 -9.19
CA GLY A 42 10.60 -10.65 -7.89
C GLY A 42 9.63 -10.23 -6.78
N ALA A 43 8.37 -10.69 -6.85
CA ALA A 43 7.31 -10.27 -5.95
C ALA A 43 7.38 -10.97 -4.58
N PHE A 44 7.86 -12.21 -4.50
CA PHE A 44 7.91 -12.99 -3.26
C PHE A 44 9.34 -13.18 -2.74
N VAL A 45 9.48 -13.15 -1.42
CA VAL A 45 10.74 -13.49 -0.72
C VAL A 45 10.67 -14.84 -0.02
N THR A 46 9.48 -15.27 0.37
CA THR A 46 9.22 -16.55 1.04
C THR A 46 7.85 -17.06 0.62
N LEU A 47 7.77 -18.34 0.24
CA LEU A 47 6.49 -19.01 0.03
C LEU A 47 6.19 -19.93 1.21
N SER A 48 4.93 -19.94 1.66
CA SER A 48 4.43 -20.78 2.76
C SER A 48 3.49 -21.86 2.22
N VAL A 49 3.99 -22.69 1.28
CA VAL A 49 3.20 -23.61 0.46
C VAL A 49 2.38 -24.59 1.31
N ASP A 50 3.01 -25.29 2.25
CA ASP A 50 2.30 -26.30 3.08
C ASP A 50 1.24 -25.65 3.94
N ARG A 51 1.57 -24.50 4.55
CA ARG A 51 0.62 -23.73 5.36
C ARG A 51 -0.55 -23.18 4.53
N ALA A 52 -0.31 -22.75 3.29
CA ALA A 52 -1.38 -22.31 2.40
C ALA A 52 -2.34 -23.44 2.06
N ARG A 53 -1.82 -24.67 1.85
CA ARG A 53 -2.64 -25.86 1.64
C ARG A 53 -3.43 -26.27 2.89
N GLU A 54 -2.83 -26.18 4.07
CA GLU A 54 -3.52 -26.39 5.35
C GLU A 54 -4.68 -25.40 5.52
N GLN A 55 -4.44 -24.10 5.30
CA GLN A 55 -5.47 -23.07 5.37
C GLN A 55 -6.58 -23.27 4.32
N ALA A 56 -6.25 -23.76 3.13
CA ALA A 56 -7.24 -24.09 2.11
C ALA A 56 -8.17 -25.22 2.59
N ALA A 57 -7.60 -26.30 3.16
CA ALA A 57 -8.36 -27.40 3.71
C ALA A 57 -9.23 -26.96 4.92
N GLU A 58 -8.73 -26.03 5.76
CA GLU A 58 -9.52 -25.44 6.86
C GLU A 58 -10.72 -24.64 6.32
N ALA A 59 -10.53 -23.84 5.24
CA ALA A 59 -11.61 -23.09 4.59
C ALA A 59 -12.66 -24.03 3.95
N GLU A 60 -12.25 -25.12 3.33
CA GLU A 60 -13.15 -26.16 2.79
C GLU A 60 -13.96 -26.83 3.91
N ALA A 61 -13.29 -27.16 5.02
CA ALA A 61 -13.96 -27.76 6.19
C ALA A 61 -14.99 -26.79 6.81
N GLN A 62 -14.68 -25.49 6.86
CA GLN A 62 -15.61 -24.46 7.32
C GLN A 62 -16.84 -24.34 6.40
N LEU A 63 -16.65 -24.36 5.08
CA LEU A 63 -17.76 -24.35 4.10
C LEU A 63 -18.65 -25.57 4.25
N ALA A 64 -18.09 -26.76 4.47
CA ALA A 64 -18.84 -28.00 4.62
C ALA A 64 -19.71 -28.07 5.90
N GLN A 65 -19.42 -27.21 6.90
CA GLN A 65 -20.16 -27.19 8.17
C GLN A 65 -21.40 -26.29 8.15
N VAL A 66 -21.57 -25.45 7.12
CA VAL A 66 -22.68 -24.50 7.03
C VAL A 66 -23.61 -24.87 5.88
N SER A 67 -24.92 -24.78 6.13
CA SER A 67 -25.94 -24.98 5.09
C SER A 67 -26.17 -23.73 4.23
N ASP A 68 -25.86 -22.55 4.78
CA ASP A 68 -25.94 -21.26 4.10
C ASP A 68 -24.60 -20.51 4.22
N PRO A 69 -23.78 -20.47 3.17
CA PRO A 69 -22.49 -19.80 3.20
C PRO A 69 -22.55 -18.27 3.10
N THR A 70 -23.72 -17.67 2.94
CA THR A 70 -23.89 -16.20 2.79
C THR A 70 -23.45 -15.43 4.05
N GLY A 71 -23.52 -16.05 5.22
CA GLY A 71 -23.06 -15.48 6.49
C GLY A 71 -21.55 -15.59 6.74
N LEU A 72 -20.81 -16.26 5.86
CA LEU A 72 -19.35 -16.37 5.97
C LEU A 72 -18.66 -15.12 5.45
N SER A 73 -17.38 -14.94 5.85
CA SER A 73 -16.56 -13.84 5.40
C SER A 73 -16.58 -13.68 3.87
N PRO A 74 -16.71 -12.46 3.33
CA PRO A 74 -16.67 -12.20 1.90
C PRO A 74 -15.30 -12.55 1.25
N LEU A 75 -14.27 -12.84 2.04
CA LEU A 75 -12.93 -13.19 1.58
C LEU A 75 -12.53 -14.63 1.91
N LEU A 76 -13.46 -15.47 2.37
CA LEU A 76 -13.16 -16.87 2.71
C LEU A 76 -12.61 -17.63 1.50
N GLY A 77 -11.46 -18.27 1.69
CA GLY A 77 -10.78 -19.10 0.68
C GLY A 77 -9.95 -18.32 -0.34
N VAL A 78 -9.89 -16.98 -0.24
CA VAL A 78 -9.16 -16.13 -1.20
C VAL A 78 -7.65 -16.14 -0.92
N PRO A 79 -6.79 -16.48 -1.90
CA PRO A 79 -5.35 -16.35 -1.78
C PRO A 79 -4.93 -14.88 -1.62
N THR A 80 -4.07 -14.62 -0.64
CA THR A 80 -3.49 -13.31 -0.34
C THR A 80 -1.98 -13.42 -0.09
N ALA A 81 -1.31 -12.29 0.03
CA ALA A 81 0.09 -12.23 0.38
C ALA A 81 0.36 -11.16 1.43
N ILE A 82 1.35 -11.40 2.28
CA ILE A 82 1.70 -10.55 3.43
C ILE A 82 3.02 -9.86 3.16
N LYS A 83 3.08 -8.55 3.29
CA LYS A 83 4.35 -7.80 3.19
C LYS A 83 5.37 -8.29 4.20
N ASP A 84 6.63 -8.42 3.79
CA ASP A 84 7.71 -8.97 4.62
C ASP A 84 8.20 -8.03 5.74
N LEU A 85 7.41 -7.02 6.09
CA LEU A 85 7.55 -6.21 7.30
C LEU A 85 6.59 -6.65 8.43
N ALA A 86 5.53 -7.38 8.11
CA ALA A 86 4.59 -7.91 9.10
C ALA A 86 5.04 -9.29 9.57
N VAL A 87 5.31 -9.45 10.86
CA VAL A 87 5.72 -10.74 11.41
C VAL A 87 4.59 -11.76 11.27
N THR A 88 4.97 -12.98 10.88
CA THR A 88 4.03 -14.09 10.66
C THR A 88 4.58 -15.33 11.36
N ALA A 89 3.88 -15.81 12.38
CA ALA A 89 4.32 -16.93 13.19
C ALA A 89 4.68 -18.15 12.33
N GLY A 90 5.88 -18.70 12.53
CA GLY A 90 6.37 -19.88 11.81
C GLY A 90 6.74 -19.64 10.33
N VAL A 91 6.71 -18.37 9.83
CA VAL A 91 7.11 -18.03 8.46
C VAL A 91 8.32 -17.10 8.49
N PRO A 92 9.42 -17.41 7.79
CA PRO A 92 10.59 -16.54 7.73
C PRO A 92 10.20 -15.11 7.35
N THR A 93 10.69 -14.14 8.12
CA THR A 93 10.44 -12.71 7.95
C THR A 93 11.75 -11.96 7.98
N SER A 94 12.18 -11.43 6.82
CA SER A 94 13.50 -10.81 6.68
C SER A 94 13.50 -9.30 6.87
N PHE A 95 12.35 -8.64 6.91
CA PHE A 95 12.24 -7.17 6.87
C PHE A 95 12.98 -6.54 5.68
N GLY A 96 13.17 -7.29 4.60
CA GLY A 96 13.97 -6.88 3.45
C GLY A 96 15.48 -6.81 3.70
N ALA A 97 15.96 -7.23 4.87
CA ALA A 97 17.35 -7.11 5.33
C ALA A 97 18.04 -8.48 5.35
N VAL A 98 19.24 -8.54 4.77
CA VAL A 98 20.10 -9.73 4.83
C VAL A 98 20.44 -10.10 6.27
N ALA A 99 20.54 -9.12 7.15
CA ALA A 99 20.78 -9.29 8.59
C ALA A 99 19.75 -10.18 9.28
N TYR A 100 18.52 -10.23 8.77
CA TYR A 100 17.42 -11.04 9.31
C TYR A 100 17.14 -12.31 8.51
N ALA A 101 18.06 -12.71 7.61
CA ALA A 101 17.91 -13.95 6.87
C ALA A 101 17.75 -15.15 7.83
N GLY A 102 16.64 -15.89 7.69
CA GLY A 102 16.32 -17.02 8.55
C GLY A 102 15.64 -16.69 9.89
N PHE A 103 15.33 -15.41 10.17
CA PHE A 103 14.50 -15.08 11.33
C PHE A 103 13.08 -15.59 11.16
N VAL A 104 12.62 -16.42 12.09
CA VAL A 104 11.26 -16.99 12.12
C VAL A 104 10.58 -16.51 13.40
N PRO A 105 9.56 -15.61 13.30
CA PRO A 105 8.83 -15.14 14.46
C PRO A 105 7.91 -16.23 15.04
N GLU A 106 7.62 -16.12 16.36
CA GLU A 106 6.70 -17.02 17.06
C GLU A 106 5.26 -16.46 17.16
N ILE A 107 5.06 -15.21 16.76
CA ILE A 107 3.78 -14.50 16.85
C ILE A 107 3.39 -13.91 15.49
N ASP A 108 2.09 -13.66 15.30
CA ASP A 108 1.55 -12.92 14.18
C ASP A 108 1.37 -11.44 14.53
N ASP A 109 1.64 -10.53 13.58
CA ASP A 109 1.06 -9.19 13.63
C ASP A 109 -0.47 -9.25 13.60
N ASP A 110 -1.14 -8.27 14.23
CA ASP A 110 -2.60 -8.20 14.25
C ASP A 110 -3.20 -8.23 12.85
N SER A 111 -2.60 -7.52 11.89
CA SER A 111 -3.05 -7.55 10.50
C SER A 111 -3.02 -8.97 9.89
N VAL A 112 -2.01 -9.77 10.22
CA VAL A 112 -1.89 -11.17 9.76
C VAL A 112 -2.96 -12.04 10.42
N ARG A 113 -3.12 -11.90 11.74
CA ARG A 113 -4.13 -12.63 12.52
C ARG A 113 -5.55 -12.32 12.04
N LEU A 114 -5.85 -11.04 11.77
CA LEU A 114 -7.16 -10.58 11.31
C LEU A 114 -7.47 -11.07 9.90
N LEU A 115 -6.53 -11.01 8.97
CA LEU A 115 -6.72 -11.54 7.61
C LEU A 115 -6.96 -13.06 7.64
N ARG A 116 -6.21 -13.80 8.47
CA ARG A 116 -6.44 -15.23 8.66
C ARG A 116 -7.83 -15.49 9.28
N ALA A 117 -8.24 -14.70 10.25
CA ALA A 117 -9.56 -14.82 10.87
C ALA A 117 -10.71 -14.52 9.87
N ALA A 118 -10.45 -13.67 8.88
CA ALA A 118 -11.36 -13.42 7.77
C ALA A 118 -11.35 -14.56 6.72
N GLY A 119 -10.58 -15.61 6.92
CA GLY A 119 -10.54 -16.79 6.06
C GLY A 119 -9.70 -16.60 4.78
N THR A 120 -8.89 -15.54 4.67
CA THR A 120 -7.93 -15.42 3.57
C THR A 120 -6.78 -16.41 3.75
N ILE A 121 -6.20 -16.86 2.64
CA ILE A 121 -5.13 -17.86 2.62
C ILE A 121 -3.82 -17.18 2.22
N SER A 122 -2.88 -17.06 3.17
CA SER A 122 -1.58 -16.46 2.87
C SER A 122 -0.67 -17.45 2.13
N ILE A 123 -0.29 -17.13 0.88
CA ILE A 123 0.64 -17.96 0.10
C ILE A 123 2.11 -17.63 0.38
N GLY A 124 2.41 -16.52 1.07
CA GLY A 124 3.78 -16.15 1.41
C GLY A 124 3.99 -14.69 1.74
N LYS A 125 5.29 -14.32 1.80
CA LYS A 125 5.76 -12.98 2.13
C LYS A 125 6.23 -12.26 0.86
N THR A 126 5.71 -11.04 0.65
CA THR A 126 6.06 -10.23 -0.52
C THR A 126 7.29 -9.37 -0.27
N ALA A 127 8.07 -9.16 -1.33
CA ALA A 127 9.30 -8.39 -1.30
C ALA A 127 9.09 -6.95 -0.83
N THR A 128 10.03 -6.48 -0.03
CA THR A 128 10.14 -5.12 0.48
C THR A 128 11.61 -4.72 0.49
N PRO A 129 11.97 -3.46 0.30
CA PRO A 129 13.33 -3.01 0.55
C PRO A 129 13.64 -3.04 2.05
N GLU A 130 14.90 -2.91 2.38
CA GLU A 130 15.43 -3.01 3.74
C GLU A 130 14.69 -2.09 4.72
N PHE A 131 14.05 -2.70 5.73
CA PHE A 131 13.18 -2.06 6.75
C PHE A 131 12.04 -1.20 6.15
N GLY A 132 11.76 -1.35 4.86
CA GLY A 132 10.74 -0.55 4.18
C GLY A 132 11.10 0.92 4.02
N LEU A 133 12.38 1.30 4.11
CA LEU A 133 12.81 2.70 4.11
C LEU A 133 12.65 3.40 2.75
N PRO A 134 13.14 2.86 1.59
CA PRO A 134 13.00 3.54 0.32
C PRO A 134 11.64 3.32 -0.38
N PRO A 135 11.24 4.21 -1.31
CA PRO A 135 10.01 4.10 -2.11
C PRO A 135 10.16 3.21 -3.35
N TYR A 136 11.17 2.38 -3.40
CA TYR A 136 11.46 1.40 -4.45
C TYR A 136 11.87 0.07 -3.83
N THR A 137 11.76 -1.05 -4.57
CA THR A 137 11.99 -2.40 -4.03
C THR A 137 13.12 -3.08 -4.78
N GLU A 138 14.35 -2.86 -4.32
CA GLU A 138 15.60 -3.50 -4.75
C GLU A 138 16.31 -4.09 -3.53
N PRO A 139 15.81 -5.23 -2.99
CA PRO A 139 16.36 -5.80 -1.77
C PRO A 139 17.76 -6.38 -2.02
N ALA A 140 18.69 -6.21 -1.06
CA ALA A 140 20.04 -6.73 -1.17
C ALA A 140 20.06 -8.25 -1.32
N GLY A 141 20.88 -8.75 -2.26
CA GLY A 141 21.05 -10.19 -2.50
C GLY A 141 19.86 -10.91 -3.16
N ARG A 142 18.87 -10.16 -3.67
CA ARG A 142 17.71 -10.68 -4.39
C ARG A 142 17.46 -9.89 -5.67
N PRO A 143 16.73 -10.45 -6.66
CA PRO A 143 16.27 -9.68 -7.81
C PRO A 143 15.46 -8.45 -7.40
N PRO A 144 15.50 -7.35 -8.18
CA PRO A 144 14.61 -6.23 -8.00
C PRO A 144 13.17 -6.63 -8.24
N THR A 145 12.23 -5.96 -7.57
CA THR A 145 10.80 -6.14 -7.84
C THR A 145 10.37 -5.16 -8.93
N VAL A 146 9.87 -5.71 -10.03
CA VAL A 146 9.52 -4.94 -11.23
C VAL A 146 8.01 -4.84 -11.42
N THR A 147 7.57 -3.77 -12.09
CA THR A 147 6.16 -3.66 -12.48
C THR A 147 5.85 -4.60 -13.64
N PRO A 148 4.74 -5.37 -13.59
CA PRO A 148 4.36 -6.25 -14.71
C PRO A 148 4.05 -5.51 -16.02
N TRP A 149 3.86 -4.19 -15.96
CA TRP A 149 3.63 -3.34 -17.13
C TRP A 149 4.89 -3.11 -17.98
N ASP A 150 6.04 -3.09 -17.34
CA ASP A 150 7.37 -3.03 -17.97
C ASP A 150 8.41 -3.60 -17.01
N THR A 151 8.91 -4.79 -17.31
CA THR A 151 9.88 -5.50 -16.45
C THR A 151 11.26 -4.85 -16.40
N GLY A 152 11.51 -3.82 -17.18
CA GLY A 152 12.68 -2.93 -17.04
C GLY A 152 12.53 -1.86 -15.97
N ARG A 153 11.35 -1.73 -15.34
CA ARG A 153 11.01 -0.68 -14.37
C ARG A 153 10.58 -1.26 -13.02
N LEU A 154 10.86 -0.50 -11.97
CA LEU A 154 10.56 -0.87 -10.60
C LEU A 154 9.04 -0.81 -10.30
N ALA A 155 8.56 -1.72 -9.49
CA ALA A 155 7.19 -1.76 -8.98
C ALA A 155 6.88 -0.66 -7.93
N GLY A 156 7.84 0.24 -7.68
CA GLY A 156 7.74 1.16 -6.55
C GLY A 156 8.04 0.44 -5.23
N GLY A 157 7.70 1.09 -4.12
CA GLY A 157 7.97 0.55 -2.77
C GLY A 157 7.36 1.42 -1.67
N SER A 158 7.48 0.96 -0.46
CA SER A 158 8.18 -0.27 -0.02
C SER A 158 7.33 -1.56 -0.11
N SER A 159 6.03 -1.52 -0.47
CA SER A 159 5.20 -2.70 -0.73
C SER A 159 5.25 -3.11 -2.21
N GLY A 160 6.42 -3.03 -2.86
CA GLY A 160 6.56 -3.32 -4.29
C GLY A 160 6.22 -4.75 -4.63
N GLY A 161 6.64 -5.74 -3.82
CA GLY A 161 6.28 -7.13 -4.01
C GLY A 161 4.76 -7.38 -3.96
N ALA A 162 4.05 -6.68 -3.06
CA ALA A 162 2.58 -6.75 -3.01
C ALA A 162 1.94 -6.16 -4.28
N GLY A 163 2.46 -4.99 -4.74
CA GLY A 163 2.01 -4.38 -5.99
C GLY A 163 2.24 -5.27 -7.20
N ALA A 164 3.45 -5.80 -7.36
CA ALA A 164 3.78 -6.72 -8.46
C ALA A 164 2.96 -8.01 -8.44
N ALA A 165 2.75 -8.60 -7.23
CA ALA A 165 1.96 -9.82 -7.07
C ALA A 165 0.49 -9.64 -7.48
N VAL A 166 -0.15 -8.52 -7.08
CA VAL A 166 -1.55 -8.24 -7.43
C VAL A 166 -1.68 -7.89 -8.90
N ALA A 167 -0.81 -7.01 -9.42
CA ALA A 167 -0.88 -6.60 -10.83
C ALA A 167 -0.57 -7.76 -11.79
N GLY A 168 0.38 -8.64 -11.45
CA GLY A 168 0.72 -9.83 -12.21
C GLY A 168 -0.26 -10.98 -12.04
N GLY A 169 -1.32 -10.82 -11.24
CA GLY A 169 -2.32 -11.87 -11.00
C GLY A 169 -1.78 -13.10 -10.28
N LEU A 170 -0.78 -12.93 -9.41
CA LEU A 170 -0.30 -14.00 -8.52
C LEU A 170 -1.25 -14.17 -7.33
N VAL A 171 -1.83 -13.09 -6.88
CA VAL A 171 -2.93 -13.02 -5.90
C VAL A 171 -3.88 -11.89 -6.29
N SER A 172 -5.12 -11.92 -5.83
CA SER A 172 -6.11 -10.87 -6.14
C SER A 172 -6.05 -9.66 -5.21
N ILE A 173 -5.60 -9.86 -3.97
CA ILE A 173 -5.39 -8.83 -2.94
C ILE A 173 -4.09 -9.09 -2.20
N ALA A 174 -3.46 -8.05 -1.66
CA ALA A 174 -2.26 -8.19 -0.83
C ALA A 174 -2.21 -7.15 0.29
N HIS A 175 -1.63 -7.55 1.43
CA HIS A 175 -1.33 -6.66 2.55
C HIS A 175 -0.11 -5.80 2.25
N GLY A 176 -0.23 -4.49 2.50
CA GLY A 176 0.86 -3.53 2.47
C GLY A 176 0.96 -2.70 3.74
N THR A 177 2.07 -1.98 3.89
CA THR A 177 2.24 -0.94 4.91
C THR A 177 2.66 0.37 4.27
N ASP A 178 2.28 1.51 4.85
CA ASP A 178 2.53 2.84 4.30
C ASP A 178 3.01 3.79 5.39
N GLY A 179 4.31 4.08 5.42
CA GLY A 179 4.95 5.03 6.34
C GLY A 179 5.33 6.35 5.68
N GLY A 180 5.38 6.41 4.35
CA GLY A 180 5.71 7.59 3.56
C GLY A 180 5.09 7.57 2.15
N GLY A 181 4.22 6.57 1.87
CA GLY A 181 3.63 6.34 0.55
C GLY A 181 3.63 4.87 0.14
N SER A 182 4.10 3.98 0.99
CA SER A 182 4.50 2.62 0.62
C SER A 182 3.36 1.63 0.25
N ILE A 183 2.10 2.03 0.29
CA ILE A 183 0.96 1.37 -0.38
C ILE A 183 0.64 2.10 -1.68
N ARG A 184 0.56 3.42 -1.61
CA ARG A 184 0.11 4.29 -2.71
C ARG A 184 1.11 4.33 -3.87
N ILE A 185 2.41 4.33 -3.57
CA ILE A 185 3.49 4.33 -4.57
C ILE A 185 3.44 3.06 -5.43
N PRO A 186 3.49 1.83 -4.86
CA PRO A 186 3.37 0.63 -5.68
C PRO A 186 1.99 0.48 -6.34
N ALA A 187 0.91 0.99 -5.73
CA ALA A 187 -0.39 1.04 -6.40
C ALA A 187 -0.34 1.88 -7.68
N ALA A 188 0.26 3.08 -7.63
CA ALA A 188 0.45 3.94 -8.80
C ALA A 188 1.36 3.29 -9.86
N ALA A 189 2.48 2.67 -9.44
CA ALA A 189 3.45 2.06 -10.35
C ALA A 189 2.96 0.77 -11.01
N CYS A 190 1.99 0.08 -10.39
CA CYS A 190 1.48 -1.21 -10.84
C CYS A 190 0.03 -1.16 -11.35
N GLY A 191 -0.62 0.01 -11.41
CA GLY A 191 -1.98 0.16 -11.92
C GLY A 191 -3.05 -0.43 -11.00
N LEU A 192 -2.94 -0.18 -9.70
CA LEU A 192 -3.76 -0.76 -8.65
C LEU A 192 -4.47 0.30 -7.81
N VAL A 193 -5.44 -0.16 -7.05
CA VAL A 193 -6.03 0.54 -5.91
C VAL A 193 -5.14 0.31 -4.69
N GLY A 194 -4.68 1.39 -4.07
CA GLY A 194 -3.91 1.32 -2.83
C GLY A 194 -4.46 2.26 -1.77
N LEU A 195 -4.97 1.73 -0.67
CA LEU A 195 -5.52 2.54 0.41
C LEU A 195 -4.57 2.62 1.60
N LYS A 196 -4.01 3.80 1.80
CA LYS A 196 -3.41 4.17 3.07
C LYS A 196 -4.54 4.54 4.04
N THR A 197 -4.70 3.76 5.08
CA THR A 197 -5.78 3.96 6.07
C THR A 197 -5.55 5.18 6.96
N SER A 198 -6.60 5.66 7.60
CA SER A 198 -6.51 6.61 8.70
C SER A 198 -5.63 6.04 9.81
N ARG A 199 -4.82 6.89 10.44
CA ARG A 199 -4.04 6.53 11.63
C ARG A 199 -4.96 5.96 12.71
N GLY A 200 -4.59 4.80 13.26
CA GLY A 200 -5.31 4.12 14.33
C GLY A 200 -6.50 3.27 13.86
N LEU A 201 -6.80 3.22 12.56
CA LEU A 201 -7.90 2.41 12.05
C LEU A 201 -7.54 0.91 12.01
N VAL A 202 -6.33 0.59 11.59
CA VAL A 202 -5.81 -0.78 11.54
C VAL A 202 -4.70 -0.91 12.58
N SER A 203 -4.79 -1.92 13.45
CA SER A 203 -3.78 -2.16 14.48
C SER A 203 -2.41 -2.48 13.87
N ARG A 204 -1.38 -1.97 14.54
CA ARG A 204 0.03 -2.26 14.28
C ARG A 204 0.64 -3.17 15.35
N GLY A 205 -0.18 -3.68 16.26
CA GLY A 205 0.23 -4.58 17.32
C GLY A 205 0.64 -5.97 16.80
N PRO A 206 1.20 -6.80 17.69
CA PRO A 206 1.61 -6.44 19.05
C PRO A 206 3.00 -5.78 19.14
N LEU A 207 3.80 -5.77 18.04
CA LEU A 207 5.18 -5.30 18.04
C LEU A 207 5.38 -3.89 17.46
N GLY A 208 4.38 -3.35 16.77
CA GLY A 208 4.46 -2.02 16.15
C GLY A 208 4.70 -0.93 17.18
N SER A 209 5.81 -0.20 17.03
CA SER A 209 6.29 0.79 18.02
C SER A 209 6.53 2.19 17.42
N ASP A 210 5.85 2.52 16.33
CA ASP A 210 5.95 3.86 15.71
C ASP A 210 5.26 4.91 16.60
N PRO A 211 6.02 5.78 17.32
CA PRO A 211 5.46 6.70 18.29
C PRO A 211 4.67 7.85 17.68
N LEU A 212 4.78 8.09 16.38
CA LEU A 212 3.95 9.06 15.65
C LEU A 212 2.78 8.40 14.91
N GLY A 213 2.74 7.06 14.84
CA GLY A 213 1.75 6.34 14.06
C GLY A 213 1.75 6.73 12.58
N MET A 214 2.92 7.02 12.02
CA MET A 214 3.07 7.37 10.62
C MET A 214 2.79 6.17 9.71
N SER A 215 3.26 5.00 10.15
CA SER A 215 3.10 3.75 9.42
C SER A 215 1.75 3.12 9.73
N VAL A 216 1.00 2.82 8.68
CA VAL A 216 -0.30 2.14 8.74
C VAL A 216 -0.30 0.91 7.85
N SER A 217 -1.18 -0.06 8.13
CA SER A 217 -1.44 -1.20 7.26
C SER A 217 -2.68 -0.96 6.40
N GLY A 218 -2.70 -1.54 5.20
CA GLY A 218 -3.85 -1.41 4.30
C GLY A 218 -3.74 -2.29 3.06
N PRO A 219 -4.79 -2.29 2.21
CA PRO A 219 -4.89 -3.14 1.03
C PRO A 219 -4.20 -2.58 -0.20
N LEU A 220 -3.69 -3.52 -1.03
CA LEU A 220 -3.49 -3.35 -2.47
C LEU A 220 -4.41 -4.32 -3.20
N ALA A 221 -5.18 -3.83 -4.17
CA ALA A 221 -6.17 -4.61 -4.91
C ALA A 221 -6.35 -4.08 -6.33
N ARG A 222 -6.98 -4.88 -7.21
CA ARG A 222 -7.35 -4.40 -8.55
C ARG A 222 -8.62 -3.54 -8.56
N THR A 223 -9.52 -3.79 -7.61
CA THR A 223 -10.80 -3.07 -7.51
C THR A 223 -10.94 -2.36 -6.17
N VAL A 224 -11.76 -1.32 -6.15
CA VAL A 224 -12.08 -0.58 -4.92
C VAL A 224 -12.89 -1.44 -3.95
N THR A 225 -13.78 -2.30 -4.47
CA THR A 225 -14.59 -3.20 -3.64
C THR A 225 -13.74 -4.29 -2.98
N ASP A 226 -12.74 -4.87 -3.66
CA ASP A 226 -11.80 -5.80 -3.05
C ASP A 226 -10.96 -5.13 -1.95
N ALA A 227 -10.51 -3.89 -2.20
CA ALA A 227 -9.79 -3.11 -1.18
C ALA A 227 -10.68 -2.82 0.04
N ALA A 228 -11.95 -2.51 -0.19
CA ALA A 228 -12.93 -2.27 0.87
C ALA A 228 -13.23 -3.55 1.69
N ALA A 229 -13.39 -4.69 1.03
CA ALA A 229 -13.60 -5.99 1.71
C ALA A 229 -12.37 -6.36 2.57
N MET A 230 -11.16 -6.12 2.06
CA MET A 230 -9.96 -6.35 2.85
C MET A 230 -9.83 -5.35 4.02
N LEU A 231 -10.29 -4.11 3.85
CA LEU A 231 -10.33 -3.15 4.94
C LEU A 231 -11.32 -3.56 6.04
N ASP A 232 -12.50 -4.10 5.69
CA ASP A 232 -13.45 -4.64 6.68
C ASP A 232 -12.80 -5.75 7.54
N ALA A 233 -11.97 -6.59 6.92
CA ALA A 233 -11.22 -7.61 7.65
C ALA A 233 -10.15 -7.03 8.57
N LEU A 234 -9.49 -5.93 8.19
CA LEU A 234 -8.38 -5.32 8.92
C LEU A 234 -8.81 -4.29 9.98
N ALA A 235 -9.92 -3.58 9.76
CA ALA A 235 -10.37 -2.46 10.60
C ALA A 235 -11.18 -2.93 11.83
N VAL A 236 -10.72 -4.02 12.45
CA VAL A 236 -11.30 -4.55 13.68
C VAL A 236 -10.61 -3.93 14.89
N PRO A 237 -11.35 -3.34 15.84
CA PRO A 237 -10.75 -2.76 17.04
C PRO A 237 -9.92 -3.79 17.83
N VAL A 238 -8.69 -3.45 18.14
CA VAL A 238 -7.79 -4.26 18.96
C VAL A 238 -7.52 -3.53 20.27
N PRO A 239 -7.75 -4.15 21.43
CA PRO A 239 -7.46 -3.53 22.73
C PRO A 239 -5.97 -3.21 22.85
N GLY A 240 -5.66 -2.02 23.36
CA GLY A 240 -4.28 -1.57 23.59
C GLY A 240 -3.65 -0.81 22.42
N GLU A 241 -4.38 -0.59 21.32
CA GLU A 241 -3.91 0.28 20.24
C GLU A 241 -3.70 1.72 20.74
N PRO A 242 -2.49 2.31 20.58
CA PRO A 242 -2.16 3.61 21.20
C PRO A 242 -2.87 4.80 20.55
N TYR A 243 -3.37 4.63 19.32
CA TYR A 243 -4.13 5.67 18.65
C TYR A 243 -5.61 5.28 18.62
N PRO A 244 -6.52 6.18 19.05
CA PRO A 244 -7.94 5.89 18.94
C PRO A 244 -8.32 5.74 17.46
N ALA A 245 -8.90 4.61 17.12
CA ALA A 245 -9.48 4.41 15.80
C ALA A 245 -10.56 5.48 15.56
N PRO A 246 -10.62 6.08 14.37
CA PRO A 246 -11.81 6.81 13.96
C PRO A 246 -13.01 5.87 14.07
N ALA A 247 -14.15 6.37 14.56
CA ALA A 247 -15.35 5.55 14.63
C ALA A 247 -15.68 4.99 13.24
N PRO A 248 -16.02 3.70 13.11
CA PRO A 248 -16.45 3.15 11.84
C PRO A 248 -17.66 3.96 11.34
N PRO A 249 -17.74 4.27 10.04
CA PRO A 249 -18.71 5.23 9.51
C PRO A 249 -20.14 4.75 9.63
N THR A 250 -20.38 3.44 9.72
CA THR A 250 -21.71 2.84 9.84
C THR A 250 -21.62 1.37 10.28
N THR A 251 -22.77 0.79 10.65
CA THR A 251 -22.93 -0.65 10.89
C THR A 251 -22.75 -1.51 9.63
N ASP A 252 -22.73 -0.89 8.44
CA ASP A 252 -22.77 -1.60 7.15
C ASP A 252 -21.37 -1.98 6.60
N GLY A 253 -20.29 -1.48 7.21
CA GLY A 253 -18.91 -1.76 6.76
C GLY A 253 -18.46 -0.97 5.51
N TYR A 254 -17.17 -1.12 5.18
CA TYR A 254 -16.51 -0.42 4.06
C TYR A 254 -16.91 -0.99 2.70
N LEU A 255 -17.07 -2.31 2.59
CA LEU A 255 -17.51 -2.97 1.36
C LEU A 255 -18.86 -2.45 0.91
N SER A 256 -19.85 -2.42 1.79
CA SER A 256 -21.18 -1.93 1.47
C SER A 256 -21.19 -0.45 1.05
N ARG A 257 -20.30 0.36 1.64
CA ARG A 257 -20.08 1.76 1.23
C ARG A 257 -19.52 1.85 -0.20
N ALA A 258 -18.50 1.07 -0.51
CA ALA A 258 -17.91 1.01 -1.85
C ALA A 258 -18.91 0.50 -2.90
N GLU A 259 -19.74 -0.51 -2.57
CA GLU A 259 -20.77 -1.02 -3.47
C GLU A 259 -21.86 0.00 -3.79
N ARG A 260 -22.21 0.86 -2.85
CA ARG A 260 -23.18 1.95 -3.10
C ARG A 260 -22.63 2.99 -4.07
N ALA A 261 -21.33 3.29 -4.01
CA ALA A 261 -20.64 4.26 -4.87
C ALA A 261 -21.36 5.64 -4.97
N GLN A 262 -21.93 6.12 -3.86
CA GLN A 262 -22.76 7.32 -3.79
C GLN A 262 -22.27 8.29 -2.71
N PRO A 263 -21.11 8.95 -2.91
CA PRO A 263 -20.52 9.86 -1.93
C PRO A 263 -21.32 11.16 -1.77
N GLY A 264 -22.33 11.41 -2.62
CA GLY A 264 -23.00 12.70 -2.74
C GLY A 264 -22.18 13.70 -3.56
N ARG A 265 -22.65 14.96 -3.60
CA ARG A 265 -21.88 16.05 -4.21
C ARG A 265 -20.81 16.52 -3.24
N LEU A 266 -19.54 16.46 -3.68
CA LEU A 266 -18.38 16.83 -2.87
C LEU A 266 -17.73 18.13 -3.40
N ARG A 267 -17.09 18.85 -2.50
CA ARG A 267 -16.13 19.90 -2.81
C ARG A 267 -14.73 19.30 -2.75
N VAL A 268 -14.07 19.19 -3.90
CA VAL A 268 -12.75 18.59 -4.07
C VAL A 268 -11.71 19.69 -4.26
N GLY A 269 -10.81 19.83 -3.28
CA GLY A 269 -9.64 20.69 -3.41
C GLY A 269 -8.56 19.99 -4.24
N ARG A 270 -7.94 20.66 -5.20
CA ARG A 270 -6.86 20.06 -6.00
C ARG A 270 -5.56 20.84 -5.92
N TYR A 271 -4.43 20.13 -5.86
CA TYR A 271 -3.11 20.74 -6.03
C TYR A 271 -2.10 19.75 -6.62
N ALA A 272 -1.18 20.28 -7.43
CA ALA A 272 -0.08 19.52 -8.03
C ALA A 272 1.30 20.12 -7.71
N ARG A 273 1.37 21.08 -6.79
CA ARG A 273 2.64 21.62 -6.31
C ARG A 273 3.30 20.63 -5.34
N PRO A 274 4.50 20.10 -5.63
CA PRO A 274 5.21 19.20 -4.74
C PRO A 274 5.53 19.85 -3.39
N VAL A 275 5.40 19.07 -2.30
CA VAL A 275 5.63 19.58 -0.93
C VAL A 275 6.97 19.18 -0.33
N LEU A 276 7.60 18.08 -0.82
CA LEU A 276 8.89 17.59 -0.31
C LEU A 276 10.10 18.28 -0.95
N THR A 277 10.00 18.63 -2.21
CA THR A 277 11.10 19.23 -2.98
C THR A 277 10.53 20.00 -4.17
N ASP A 278 11.29 20.98 -4.66
CA ASP A 278 10.92 21.68 -5.89
C ASP A 278 11.31 20.81 -7.10
N VAL A 279 10.31 20.19 -7.71
CA VAL A 279 10.44 19.32 -8.89
C VAL A 279 9.25 19.53 -9.81
N ALA A 280 9.49 19.53 -11.12
CA ALA A 280 8.41 19.48 -12.09
C ALA A 280 7.75 18.10 -12.08
N VAL A 281 6.43 18.07 -12.10
CA VAL A 281 5.66 16.85 -12.33
C VAL A 281 5.73 16.47 -13.80
N GLU A 282 6.05 15.23 -14.11
CA GLU A 282 6.12 14.76 -15.50
C GLU A 282 4.77 14.91 -16.23
N PRO A 283 4.78 15.20 -17.54
CA PRO A 283 3.56 15.47 -18.31
C PRO A 283 2.48 14.38 -18.16
N GLU A 284 2.86 13.11 -18.16
CA GLU A 284 1.93 12.00 -18.01
C GLU A 284 1.27 11.95 -16.62
N CYS A 285 2.04 12.29 -15.57
CA CYS A 285 1.50 12.40 -14.20
C CYS A 285 0.54 13.60 -14.10
N MET A 286 0.84 14.70 -14.78
CA MET A 286 -0.08 15.85 -14.88
C MET A 286 -1.32 15.50 -15.69
N ALA A 287 -1.19 14.79 -16.82
CA ALA A 287 -2.34 14.34 -17.61
C ALA A 287 -3.30 13.48 -16.79
N GLY A 288 -2.77 12.58 -15.96
CA GLY A 288 -3.59 11.77 -15.03
C GLY A 288 -4.32 12.63 -13.99
N TYR A 289 -3.66 13.64 -13.45
CA TYR A 289 -4.23 14.57 -12.49
C TYR A 289 -5.34 15.45 -13.13
N GLU A 290 -5.12 15.99 -14.31
CA GLU A 290 -6.14 16.78 -15.03
C GLU A 290 -7.33 15.90 -15.44
N ARG A 291 -7.09 14.68 -15.96
CA ARG A 291 -8.17 13.74 -16.28
C ARG A 291 -9.02 13.37 -15.07
N ALA A 292 -8.40 13.20 -13.90
CA ALA A 292 -9.14 12.96 -12.66
C ALA A 292 -9.98 14.17 -12.24
N SER A 293 -9.46 15.39 -12.42
CA SER A 293 -10.19 16.64 -12.17
C SER A 293 -11.43 16.76 -13.06
N GLU A 294 -11.26 16.56 -14.37
CA GLU A 294 -12.34 16.56 -15.36
C GLU A 294 -13.43 15.52 -15.01
N LEU A 295 -13.01 14.29 -14.67
CA LEU A 295 -13.92 13.20 -14.33
C LEU A 295 -14.75 13.53 -13.07
N LEU A 296 -14.15 14.16 -12.07
CA LEU A 296 -14.84 14.61 -10.87
C LEU A 296 -15.89 15.69 -11.20
N GLU A 297 -15.58 16.65 -12.09
CA GLU A 297 -16.52 17.66 -12.57
C GLU A 297 -17.66 17.04 -13.39
N GLU A 298 -17.35 16.10 -14.30
CA GLU A 298 -18.32 15.33 -15.10
C GLU A 298 -19.33 14.59 -14.18
N LEU A 299 -18.86 14.10 -13.02
CA LEU A 299 -19.69 13.43 -12.00
C LEU A 299 -20.47 14.39 -11.08
N GLY A 300 -20.31 15.71 -11.28
CA GLY A 300 -21.07 16.76 -10.58
C GLY A 300 -20.44 17.25 -9.28
N HIS A 301 -19.20 16.89 -8.99
CA HIS A 301 -18.44 17.46 -7.87
C HIS A 301 -17.97 18.89 -8.18
N GLU A 302 -17.70 19.67 -7.13
CA GLU A 302 -17.09 20.99 -7.25
C GLU A 302 -15.58 20.87 -7.09
N VAL A 303 -14.81 21.08 -8.16
CA VAL A 303 -13.34 21.03 -8.13
C VAL A 303 -12.79 22.45 -7.99
N VAL A 304 -11.95 22.69 -6.98
CA VAL A 304 -11.38 24.01 -6.67
C VAL A 304 -9.88 23.91 -6.43
N GLU A 305 -9.15 24.99 -6.78
CA GLU A 305 -7.74 25.07 -6.42
C GLU A 305 -7.56 25.10 -4.90
N PHE A 306 -6.56 24.38 -4.40
CA PHE A 306 -6.34 24.17 -2.98
C PHE A 306 -4.88 24.41 -2.60
N ASP A 307 -4.68 25.12 -1.49
CA ASP A 307 -3.36 25.23 -0.86
C ASP A 307 -3.36 24.46 0.46
N VAL A 308 -2.57 23.41 0.52
CA VAL A 308 -2.44 22.59 1.73
C VAL A 308 -1.78 23.34 2.91
N GLY A 309 -1.19 24.50 2.65
CA GLY A 309 -0.64 25.39 3.66
C GLY A 309 0.63 24.87 4.34
N VAL A 310 1.42 24.04 3.64
CA VAL A 310 2.65 23.42 4.16
C VAL A 310 3.82 23.82 3.28
N GLY A 311 4.93 24.23 3.90
CA GLY A 311 6.18 24.59 3.24
C GLY A 311 7.32 23.61 3.53
N GLN A 312 8.54 24.09 3.35
CA GLN A 312 9.78 23.30 3.52
C GLN A 312 10.02 22.80 4.96
N GLU A 313 9.37 23.40 5.96
CA GLU A 313 9.44 22.96 7.35
C GLU A 313 8.98 21.51 7.58
N PHE A 314 8.12 21.00 6.71
CA PHE A 314 7.68 19.60 6.71
C PHE A 314 8.84 18.63 6.47
N VAL A 315 9.77 18.97 5.58
CA VAL A 315 10.89 18.09 5.17
C VAL A 315 11.77 17.75 6.36
N SER A 316 12.18 18.77 7.15
CA SER A 316 13.04 18.56 8.32
C SER A 316 12.36 17.71 9.40
N VAL A 317 11.05 17.87 9.58
CA VAL A 317 10.27 17.05 10.52
C VAL A 317 10.27 15.59 10.05
N PHE A 318 9.97 15.35 8.78
CA PHE A 318 9.97 14.01 8.21
C PHE A 318 11.35 13.34 8.32
N GLU A 319 12.40 14.03 7.88
CA GLU A 319 13.77 13.50 7.88
C GLU A 319 14.26 13.15 9.28
N THR A 320 14.01 14.01 10.29
CA THR A 320 14.42 13.74 11.68
C THR A 320 13.74 12.49 12.22
N VAL A 321 12.41 12.37 12.04
CA VAL A 321 11.66 11.22 12.52
C VAL A 321 12.06 9.96 11.77
N TRP A 322 12.19 10.04 10.43
CA TRP A 322 12.58 8.91 9.59
C TRP A 322 13.95 8.35 9.93
N ALA A 323 14.92 9.24 10.17
CA ALA A 323 16.28 8.86 10.59
C ALA A 323 16.28 8.12 11.94
N VAL A 324 15.51 8.63 12.93
CA VAL A 324 15.40 7.96 14.23
C VAL A 324 14.68 6.63 14.12
N LEU A 325 13.60 6.53 13.34
CA LEU A 325 12.93 5.25 13.08
C LEU A 325 13.88 4.25 12.43
N ALA A 326 14.66 4.66 11.42
CA ALA A 326 15.67 3.80 10.82
C ALA A 326 16.74 3.32 11.83
N HIS A 327 17.20 4.21 12.73
CA HIS A 327 18.16 3.86 13.77
C HIS A 327 17.57 2.92 14.83
N SER A 328 16.27 3.04 15.13
CA SER A 328 15.61 2.27 16.19
C SER A 328 15.36 0.80 15.82
N HIS A 329 15.48 0.42 14.54
CA HIS A 329 15.41 -1.00 14.17
C HIS A 329 16.54 -1.78 14.88
N PRO A 330 16.21 -2.86 15.59
CA PRO A 330 17.22 -3.68 16.29
C PRO A 330 18.17 -4.32 15.26
N VAL A 331 19.43 -3.91 15.27
CA VAL A 331 20.48 -4.50 14.46
C VAL A 331 21.69 -4.70 15.37
N TRP A 332 22.19 -5.91 15.45
CA TRP A 332 23.39 -6.21 16.24
C TRP A 332 24.64 -5.73 15.54
N THR A 333 25.69 -5.42 16.31
CA THR A 333 26.88 -4.68 15.84
C THR A 333 27.60 -5.36 14.67
N ASP A 334 27.67 -6.69 14.66
CA ASP A 334 28.30 -7.47 13.59
C ASP A 334 27.43 -7.59 12.33
N ALA A 335 26.14 -7.28 12.42
CA ALA A 335 25.25 -7.24 11.27
C ALA A 335 25.14 -5.85 10.61
N GLU A 336 25.57 -4.78 11.27
CA GLU A 336 25.54 -3.42 10.71
C GLU A 336 26.22 -3.31 9.33
N PRO A 337 27.39 -3.96 9.07
CA PRO A 337 28.01 -3.95 7.75
C PRO A 337 27.21 -4.64 6.65
N LEU A 338 26.24 -5.49 6.99
CA LEU A 338 25.39 -6.20 6.03
C LEU A 338 24.25 -5.32 5.49
N LEU A 339 24.00 -4.17 6.14
CA LEU A 339 22.95 -3.25 5.73
C LEU A 339 23.33 -2.50 4.45
N THR A 340 22.33 -2.10 3.68
CA THR A 340 22.52 -1.28 2.47
C THR A 340 23.14 0.08 2.78
N PRO A 341 23.84 0.73 1.84
CA PRO A 341 24.41 2.06 2.04
C PRO A 341 23.40 3.10 2.51
N LEU A 342 22.18 3.09 1.93
CA LEU A 342 21.09 4.01 2.29
C LEU A 342 20.63 3.78 3.75
N THR A 343 20.46 2.54 4.17
CA THR A 343 20.02 2.23 5.54
C THR A 343 21.09 2.67 6.55
N ARG A 344 22.36 2.38 6.30
CA ARG A 344 23.47 2.83 7.16
C ARG A 344 23.53 4.35 7.25
N TRP A 345 23.31 5.04 6.12
CA TRP A 345 23.29 6.51 6.08
C TRP A 345 22.15 7.08 6.95
N TRP A 346 20.93 6.53 6.84
CA TRP A 346 19.82 6.94 7.69
C TRP A 346 20.06 6.63 9.16
N ARG A 347 20.58 5.45 9.47
CA ARG A 347 20.88 5.04 10.85
C ARG A 347 21.92 5.93 11.50
N ALA A 348 22.97 6.29 10.77
CA ALA A 348 23.98 7.23 11.26
C ALA A 348 23.40 8.63 11.56
N ARG A 349 22.50 9.13 10.69
CA ARG A 349 21.78 10.39 10.93
C ARG A 349 20.87 10.28 12.16
N GLY A 350 20.16 9.18 12.31
CA GLY A 350 19.28 8.93 13.45
C GLY A 350 20.03 8.83 14.78
N ALA A 351 21.21 8.21 14.78
CA ALA A 351 22.09 8.15 15.96
C ALA A 351 22.58 9.53 16.44
N ALA A 352 22.67 10.50 15.55
CA ALA A 352 23.09 11.87 15.84
C ALA A 352 21.96 12.76 16.37
N VAL A 353 20.70 12.35 16.26
CA VAL A 353 19.53 13.13 16.74
C VAL A 353 19.44 13.02 18.26
N SER A 354 19.45 14.15 18.94
CA SER A 354 19.24 14.20 20.40
C SER A 354 17.76 14.02 20.78
N GLY A 355 17.50 13.60 22.02
CA GLY A 355 16.13 13.51 22.55
C GLY A 355 15.33 14.82 22.44
N PRO A 356 15.89 16.01 22.81
CA PRO A 356 15.23 17.29 22.59
C PRO A 356 14.89 17.61 21.13
N GLU A 357 15.77 17.29 20.17
CA GLU A 357 15.53 17.50 18.74
C GLU A 357 14.39 16.58 18.24
N LEU A 358 14.38 15.31 18.64
CA LEU A 358 13.29 14.40 18.30
C LEU A 358 11.95 14.90 18.87
N LEU A 359 11.94 15.33 20.14
CA LEU A 359 10.73 15.88 20.78
C LEU A 359 10.23 17.13 20.03
N ALA A 360 11.12 18.02 19.63
CA ALA A 360 10.78 19.21 18.85
C ALA A 360 10.18 18.82 17.47
N ALA A 361 10.77 17.82 16.79
CA ALA A 361 10.23 17.31 15.53
C ALA A 361 8.81 16.72 15.71
N MET A 362 8.56 15.94 16.77
CA MET A 362 7.24 15.38 17.09
C MET A 362 6.21 16.47 17.41
N GLN A 363 6.59 17.52 18.14
CA GLN A 363 5.73 18.67 18.41
C GLN A 363 5.40 19.43 17.11
N ASN A 364 6.39 19.61 16.25
CA ASN A 364 6.21 20.22 14.93
C ASN A 364 5.29 19.38 14.04
N ALA A 365 5.45 18.05 14.01
CA ALA A 365 4.56 17.13 13.32
C ALA A 365 3.11 17.29 13.78
N THR A 366 2.89 17.40 15.09
CA THR A 366 1.55 17.62 15.66
C THR A 366 0.95 18.96 15.24
N ARG A 367 1.77 20.01 15.21
CA ARG A 367 1.34 21.35 14.77
C ARG A 367 0.99 21.36 13.29
N LEU A 368 1.83 20.79 12.45
CA LEU A 368 1.57 20.61 11.02
C LEU A 368 0.28 19.80 10.76
N ALA A 369 0.06 18.71 11.52
CA ALA A 369 -1.16 17.91 11.40
C ALA A 369 -2.42 18.72 11.71
N ARG A 370 -2.40 19.60 12.72
CA ARG A 370 -3.52 20.50 13.01
C ARG A 370 -3.73 21.55 11.92
N GLN A 371 -2.66 22.11 11.40
CA GLN A 371 -2.68 23.12 10.33
C GLN A 371 -3.29 22.51 9.06
N VAL A 372 -2.82 21.35 8.63
CA VAL A 372 -3.36 20.62 7.47
C VAL A 372 -4.82 20.23 7.69
N ALA A 373 -5.19 19.74 8.88
CA ALA A 373 -6.58 19.39 9.19
C ALA A 373 -7.52 20.60 9.11
N ALA A 374 -7.05 21.79 9.56
CA ALA A 374 -7.83 23.02 9.44
C ALA A 374 -8.05 23.42 7.96
N ARG A 375 -7.03 23.26 7.11
CA ARG A 375 -7.17 23.51 5.66
C ARG A 375 -8.08 22.48 5.00
N HIS A 376 -7.94 21.19 5.34
CA HIS A 376 -8.80 20.13 4.84
C HIS A 376 -10.26 20.31 5.22
N ALA A 377 -10.59 21.04 6.30
CA ALA A 377 -11.97 21.34 6.68
C ALA A 377 -12.67 22.30 5.68
N GLU A 378 -11.94 22.93 4.76
CA GLU A 378 -12.48 23.79 3.70
C GLU A 378 -13.04 22.99 2.50
N VAL A 379 -12.69 21.69 2.41
CA VAL A 379 -13.06 20.76 1.31
C VAL A 379 -13.39 19.38 1.88
N ASP A 380 -14.10 18.56 1.12
CA ASP A 380 -14.44 17.19 1.53
C ASP A 380 -13.31 16.20 1.24
N VAL A 381 -12.62 16.37 0.11
CA VAL A 381 -11.53 15.52 -0.39
C VAL A 381 -10.49 16.39 -1.06
N VAL A 382 -9.23 15.97 -1.01
CA VAL A 382 -8.14 16.62 -1.75
C VAL A 382 -7.61 15.67 -2.82
N LEU A 383 -7.44 16.18 -4.06
CA LEU A 383 -6.85 15.49 -5.21
C LEU A 383 -5.41 15.96 -5.43
N THR A 384 -4.49 15.01 -5.64
CA THR A 384 -3.11 15.27 -6.08
C THR A 384 -2.65 14.19 -7.07
N PRO A 385 -1.57 14.38 -7.82
CA PRO A 385 -0.82 13.25 -8.37
C PRO A 385 -0.41 12.31 -7.23
N THR A 386 -0.32 10.99 -7.48
CA THR A 386 0.32 10.08 -6.48
C THR A 386 1.83 10.22 -6.54
N LEU A 387 2.39 10.22 -7.75
CA LEU A 387 3.82 10.37 -8.04
C LEU A 387 4.04 11.57 -8.96
N SER A 388 5.23 12.13 -8.93
CA SER A 388 5.62 13.17 -9.89
C SER A 388 6.28 12.60 -11.15
N GLN A 389 6.61 11.33 -11.17
CA GLN A 389 7.33 10.66 -12.25
C GLN A 389 6.74 9.28 -12.50
N LEU A 390 6.84 8.80 -13.74
CA LEU A 390 6.54 7.42 -14.10
C LEU A 390 7.49 6.44 -13.37
N PRO A 391 7.12 5.15 -13.24
CA PRO A 391 8.00 4.14 -12.66
C PRO A 391 9.41 4.18 -13.24
N ARG A 392 10.43 4.26 -12.37
CA ARG A 392 11.83 4.42 -12.76
C ARG A 392 12.45 3.08 -13.19
N PRO A 393 13.44 3.12 -14.10
CA PRO A 393 14.20 1.93 -14.46
C PRO A 393 14.85 1.26 -13.24
N VAL A 394 15.06 -0.05 -13.32
CA VAL A 394 15.85 -0.80 -12.33
C VAL A 394 17.23 -0.16 -12.18
N GLY A 395 17.69 0.03 -10.95
CA GLY A 395 18.97 0.64 -10.60
C GLY A 395 19.00 2.16 -10.60
N TRP A 396 17.95 2.84 -11.11
CA TRP A 396 17.98 4.29 -11.27
C TRP A 396 18.19 5.07 -9.96
N PHE A 397 17.69 4.58 -8.85
CA PHE A 397 17.88 5.25 -7.54
C PHE A 397 19.31 5.12 -7.03
N THR A 398 19.96 3.99 -7.30
CA THR A 398 21.23 3.55 -6.68
C THR A 398 22.44 3.67 -7.59
N ASP A 399 22.29 4.02 -8.87
CA ASP A 399 23.34 4.00 -9.88
C ASP A 399 24.53 4.91 -9.56
N GLY A 400 24.32 6.00 -8.82
CA GLY A 400 25.37 6.93 -8.37
C GLY A 400 26.14 6.46 -7.14
N GLY A 401 25.65 5.45 -6.41
CA GLY A 401 26.26 4.90 -5.20
C GLY A 401 26.29 5.84 -3.98
N ASP A 402 25.81 7.09 -4.10
CA ASP A 402 25.69 8.05 -3.00
C ASP A 402 24.28 7.98 -2.37
N PRO A 403 24.15 7.58 -1.08
CA PRO A 403 22.87 7.49 -0.41
C PRO A 403 22.16 8.85 -0.24
N ALA A 404 22.87 9.96 -0.25
CA ALA A 404 22.27 11.29 -0.19
C ALA A 404 21.61 11.64 -1.52
N GLU A 405 22.24 11.34 -2.66
CA GLU A 405 21.66 11.52 -3.99
C GLU A 405 20.49 10.54 -4.22
N ASP A 406 20.60 9.29 -3.78
CA ASP A 406 19.48 8.34 -3.78
C ASP A 406 18.26 8.96 -3.06
N TYR A 407 18.45 9.52 -1.86
CA TYR A 407 17.36 10.17 -1.13
C TYR A 407 16.79 11.39 -1.86
N GLU A 408 17.62 12.22 -2.50
CA GLU A 408 17.13 13.34 -3.32
C GLU A 408 16.27 12.85 -4.51
N ARG A 409 16.65 11.74 -5.16
CA ARG A 409 15.85 11.09 -6.20
C ARG A 409 14.52 10.57 -5.65
N GLN A 410 14.50 10.00 -4.45
CA GLN A 410 13.29 9.57 -3.78
C GLN A 410 12.32 10.73 -3.53
N LYS A 411 12.81 11.86 -3.02
CA LYS A 411 11.98 13.07 -2.82
C LYS A 411 11.37 13.59 -4.13
N ARG A 412 12.15 13.54 -5.22
CA ARG A 412 11.66 13.93 -6.56
C ARG A 412 10.61 12.95 -7.08
N PHE A 413 10.76 11.66 -6.84
CA PHE A 413 9.84 10.63 -7.31
C PHE A 413 8.48 10.67 -6.59
N THR A 414 8.46 10.86 -5.27
CA THR A 414 7.25 10.75 -4.44
C THR A 414 7.00 11.96 -3.54
N PRO A 415 6.80 13.17 -4.09
CA PRO A 415 6.71 14.38 -3.28
C PRO A 415 5.34 14.61 -2.61
N PHE A 416 4.30 13.81 -2.92
CA PHE A 416 2.92 14.07 -2.49
C PHE A 416 2.44 13.18 -1.34
N THR A 417 3.11 12.07 -1.04
CA THR A 417 2.54 11.01 -0.19
C THR A 417 2.86 11.17 1.30
N ALA A 418 4.10 11.50 1.66
CA ALA A 418 4.60 11.46 3.04
C ALA A 418 3.90 12.46 4.00
N LEU A 419 3.38 13.58 3.50
CA LEU A 419 2.62 14.54 4.28
C LEU A 419 1.45 13.87 5.01
N TYR A 420 0.74 12.98 4.33
CA TYR A 420 -0.45 12.32 4.85
C TYR A 420 -0.15 11.17 5.82
N ASN A 421 1.12 10.75 5.92
CA ASN A 421 1.59 9.90 7.01
C ASN A 421 1.81 10.71 8.29
N ILE A 422 2.47 11.87 8.19
CA ILE A 422 2.66 12.78 9.33
C ILE A 422 1.31 13.25 9.90
N THR A 423 0.36 13.59 9.03
CA THR A 423 -0.92 14.15 9.46
C THR A 423 -1.97 13.09 9.85
N GLY A 424 -1.77 11.83 9.40
CA GLY A 424 -2.65 10.70 9.71
C GLY A 424 -3.96 10.66 8.91
N HIS A 425 -4.09 11.46 7.85
CA HIS A 425 -5.25 11.42 6.94
C HIS A 425 -5.23 10.13 6.11
N PRO A 426 -6.39 9.52 5.79
CA PRO A 426 -6.46 8.43 4.83
C PRO A 426 -6.19 8.95 3.43
N ALA A 427 -5.63 8.11 2.57
CA ALA A 427 -5.37 8.45 1.18
C ALA A 427 -5.48 7.22 0.26
N LEU A 428 -6.14 7.40 -0.87
CA LEU A 428 -6.43 6.35 -1.85
C LEU A 428 -5.73 6.68 -3.17
N SER A 429 -4.87 5.79 -3.67
CA SER A 429 -4.30 5.88 -5.01
C SER A 429 -5.15 5.06 -5.99
N LEU A 430 -5.51 5.68 -7.12
CA LEU A 430 -6.32 5.08 -8.19
C LEU A 430 -5.62 5.23 -9.54
N PRO A 431 -5.62 4.20 -10.42
CA PRO A 431 -4.98 4.24 -11.73
C PRO A 431 -5.94 4.80 -12.79
N LEU A 432 -6.19 6.11 -12.77
CA LEU A 432 -7.17 6.77 -13.65
C LEU A 432 -6.62 7.19 -15.02
N HIS A 433 -5.31 6.97 -15.26
CA HIS A 433 -4.69 7.29 -16.54
C HIS A 433 -3.62 6.25 -16.91
N TRP A 434 -3.32 6.11 -18.19
CA TRP A 434 -2.23 5.30 -18.76
C TRP A 434 -1.52 6.10 -19.83
N THR A 435 -0.20 5.89 -19.97
CA THR A 435 0.53 6.40 -21.12
C THR A 435 -0.02 5.78 -22.41
N ASP A 436 0.15 6.47 -23.54
CA ASP A 436 -0.42 6.06 -24.83
C ASP A 436 0.33 4.89 -25.50
N GLY A 437 1.53 4.56 -25.03
CA GLY A 437 2.38 3.52 -25.61
C GLY A 437 3.05 3.86 -26.93
N VAL A 438 2.96 5.13 -27.38
CA VAL A 438 3.56 5.56 -28.68
C VAL A 438 5.09 5.65 -28.56
N ASP A 439 5.58 6.28 -27.52
CA ASP A 439 7.02 6.51 -27.30
C ASP A 439 7.62 5.55 -26.25
N GLY A 440 6.90 4.48 -25.87
CA GLY A 440 7.35 3.55 -24.85
C GLY A 440 6.27 2.55 -24.42
N PRO A 441 6.47 1.84 -23.30
CA PRO A 441 5.48 0.91 -22.79
C PRO A 441 4.22 1.64 -22.30
N VAL A 442 3.08 0.95 -22.34
CA VAL A 442 1.86 1.41 -21.66
C VAL A 442 2.05 1.28 -20.16
N LEU A 443 2.13 2.40 -19.45
CA LEU A 443 2.35 2.46 -18.01
C LEU A 443 1.13 3.08 -17.31
N PRO A 444 0.75 2.57 -16.12
CA PRO A 444 -0.29 3.17 -15.30
C PRO A 444 0.19 4.48 -14.67
N VAL A 445 -0.75 5.41 -14.51
CA VAL A 445 -0.55 6.67 -13.80
C VAL A 445 -1.55 6.77 -12.66
N GLY A 446 -1.04 6.83 -11.43
CA GLY A 446 -1.85 6.95 -10.23
C GLY A 446 -2.17 8.39 -9.87
N VAL A 447 -3.41 8.62 -9.45
CA VAL A 447 -3.83 9.87 -8.78
C VAL A 447 -4.19 9.56 -7.33
N GLN A 448 -4.01 10.52 -6.44
CA GLN A 448 -4.25 10.37 -5.02
C GLN A 448 -5.45 11.21 -4.57
N LEU A 449 -6.39 10.57 -3.92
CA LEU A 449 -7.49 11.22 -3.18
C LEU A 449 -7.20 11.14 -1.69
N VAL A 450 -7.35 12.26 -0.97
CA VAL A 450 -7.10 12.34 0.46
C VAL A 450 -8.36 12.79 1.17
N GLY A 451 -8.83 11.99 2.13
CA GLY A 451 -10.01 12.29 2.93
C GLY A 451 -9.69 12.96 4.26
N PRO A 452 -10.70 13.45 4.98
CA PRO A 452 -10.55 13.83 6.38
C PRO A 452 -10.15 12.62 7.23
N ARG A 453 -9.61 12.82 8.42
CA ARG A 453 -9.31 11.70 9.33
C ARG A 453 -10.59 10.93 9.66
N GLY A 454 -10.57 9.62 9.43
CA GLY A 454 -11.75 8.74 9.51
C GLY A 454 -12.60 8.73 8.23
N GLY A 455 -12.18 9.42 7.18
CA GLY A 455 -12.87 9.48 5.89
C GLY A 455 -12.57 8.31 4.94
N ASP A 456 -12.05 7.19 5.44
CA ASP A 456 -11.72 6.00 4.64
C ASP A 456 -12.91 5.52 3.81
N ALA A 457 -14.11 5.49 4.39
CA ALA A 457 -15.32 5.11 3.68
C ALA A 457 -15.71 6.09 2.57
N LEU A 458 -15.56 7.40 2.80
CA LEU A 458 -15.80 8.41 1.78
C LEU A 458 -14.88 8.23 0.57
N LEU A 459 -13.58 7.93 0.83
CA LEU A 459 -12.62 7.66 -0.23
C LEU A 459 -12.98 6.41 -1.03
N LEU A 460 -13.46 5.36 -0.38
CA LEU A 460 -13.89 4.13 -1.05
C LEU A 460 -15.16 4.35 -1.88
N GLU A 461 -16.14 5.10 -1.37
CA GLU A 461 -17.33 5.47 -2.15
C GLU A 461 -16.98 6.31 -3.38
N LEU A 462 -16.17 7.35 -3.21
CA LEU A 462 -15.72 8.18 -4.32
C LEU A 462 -14.85 7.40 -5.31
N GLY A 463 -13.95 6.56 -4.80
CA GLY A 463 -13.11 5.69 -5.62
C GLY A 463 -13.94 4.71 -6.46
N ALA A 464 -15.00 4.13 -5.89
CA ALA A 464 -15.91 3.23 -6.61
C ALA A 464 -16.74 3.99 -7.67
N GLN A 465 -17.19 5.21 -7.37
CA GLN A 465 -17.87 6.06 -8.35
C GLN A 465 -16.94 6.38 -9.55
N LEU A 466 -15.68 6.74 -9.29
CA LEU A 466 -14.69 6.99 -10.33
C LEU A 466 -14.38 5.72 -11.14
N ALA A 467 -14.27 4.55 -10.48
CA ALA A 467 -14.05 3.26 -11.12
C ALA A 467 -15.21 2.87 -12.05
N ALA A 468 -16.45 3.21 -11.69
CA ALA A 468 -17.61 2.98 -12.54
C ALA A 468 -17.61 3.90 -13.78
N ALA A 469 -17.17 5.15 -13.63
CA ALA A 469 -17.12 6.12 -14.73
C ALA A 469 -15.93 5.92 -15.67
N ALA A 470 -14.79 5.47 -15.14
CA ALA A 470 -13.57 5.20 -15.90
C ALA A 470 -12.95 3.86 -15.49
N PRO A 471 -13.51 2.72 -15.94
CA PRO A 471 -13.09 1.39 -15.51
C PRO A 471 -11.68 1.04 -15.99
N TRP A 472 -10.91 0.42 -15.11
CA TRP A 472 -9.55 -0.07 -15.37
C TRP A 472 -9.36 -1.56 -15.03
N CYS A 473 -10.33 -2.18 -14.35
CA CYS A 473 -10.19 -3.54 -13.79
C CYS A 473 -9.95 -4.62 -14.83
N ASP A 474 -10.28 -4.36 -16.11
CA ASP A 474 -10.07 -5.27 -17.24
C ASP A 474 -8.73 -5.06 -17.95
N ARG A 475 -7.97 -4.03 -17.58
CA ARG A 475 -6.62 -3.84 -18.09
C ARG A 475 -5.68 -4.87 -17.49
N ARG A 476 -4.89 -5.50 -18.34
CA ARG A 476 -3.90 -6.51 -17.94
C ARG A 476 -2.52 -6.08 -18.40
N PRO A 477 -1.50 -6.26 -17.57
CA PRO A 477 -0.12 -6.03 -17.99
C PRO A 477 0.32 -7.11 -18.98
N PRO A 478 1.31 -6.82 -19.83
CA PRO A 478 1.86 -7.82 -20.77
C PRO A 478 2.54 -9.00 -20.07
N THR A 479 2.97 -8.81 -18.82
CA THR A 479 3.52 -9.85 -17.94
C THR A 479 2.55 -10.09 -16.79
N GLY A 480 1.55 -10.94 -16.99
CA GLY A 480 0.52 -11.19 -15.98
C GLY A 480 -0.54 -12.20 -16.38
#